data_54dcda2361f9991425c0ee33d43f5dcc
#
_entry.id   54dcda2361f9991425c0ee33d43f5dcc
#
_cell.length_a   1.000
_cell.length_b   1.000
_cell.length_c   1.000
_cell.angle_alpha   90.00
_cell.angle_beta   90.00
_cell.angle_gamma   90.00
#
_symmetry.space_group_name_H-M   'P 1'
#
loop_
_entity.id
_entity.type
_entity.pdbx_description
1 polymer ?
#
loop_
_entity_poly.entity_id
_entity_poly.type
_entity_poly.pdbx_seq_one_letter_code
_entity_poly.pdbx_strand_id
1 'polypeptide(L)'
;MKNFDRQYRLSAGKAGSTGFEIGGGKRPLHVSFSVEKADTNSQNTAKVTIWNLSDEHLAELSKNDCVVVLHAGYGDTRPLIFTGVVTFATTKADGADRATEIELVDNRIEVRDTYVSVSYAGAVNCKTLIQDTADQMGVTVSFSYNAEFKDIPNGYSYVGPARNVLTKACETSGLTWSINNGVLQVKKPGDTMSREVYELSAETGLLGLPERVQISNEDKGYSYGWDVEYLMNAAIGLDDYVYLNSKMVKGDFRVYSVRIEGDNMEGSWSCTARLLEVKQK
;
A
#
# COMPACT_ATOMS: atom_id res chain seq x y z
N MET A 1 -3.59 -25.73 -3.20
CA MET A 1 -2.89 -24.47 -3.53
C MET A 1 -1.40 -24.78 -3.73
N LYS A 2 -0.81 -24.43 -4.89
CA LYS A 2 0.63 -24.69 -5.14
C LYS A 2 1.43 -23.49 -4.64
N ASN A 3 1.83 -23.51 -3.37
CA ASN A 3 2.59 -22.38 -2.76
C ASN A 3 4.11 -22.48 -3.00
N PHE A 4 4.53 -23.11 -4.09
CA PHE A 4 5.95 -23.37 -4.37
C PHE A 4 6.46 -22.70 -5.65
N ASP A 5 5.57 -22.17 -6.49
CA ASP A 5 5.92 -21.49 -7.73
C ASP A 5 5.89 -19.98 -7.51
N ARG A 6 6.99 -19.44 -6.95
CA ARG A 6 7.15 -17.99 -6.71
C ARG A 6 7.21 -17.28 -8.04
N GLN A 7 6.30 -16.36 -8.25
CA GLN A 7 6.20 -15.57 -9.47
C GLN A 7 6.09 -14.09 -9.16
N TYR A 8 6.79 -13.27 -9.93
CA TYR A 8 6.65 -11.83 -9.90
C TYR A 8 6.45 -11.27 -11.30
N ARG A 9 5.99 -10.04 -11.37
CA ARG A 9 5.94 -9.20 -12.55
C ARG A 9 6.22 -7.77 -12.10
N LEU A 10 7.22 -7.16 -12.68
CA LEU A 10 7.59 -5.79 -12.40
C LEU A 10 7.59 -5.02 -13.71
N SER A 11 6.80 -3.94 -13.75
CA SER A 11 6.78 -2.99 -14.86
C SER A 11 7.30 -1.65 -14.37
N ALA A 12 8.14 -0.99 -15.17
CA ALA A 12 8.68 0.32 -14.85
C ALA A 12 8.64 1.24 -16.06
N GLY A 13 8.31 2.51 -15.83
CA GLY A 13 8.29 3.52 -16.88
C GLY A 13 7.67 4.83 -16.42
N LYS A 14 7.83 5.86 -17.22
CA LYS A 14 7.14 7.14 -17.02
C LYS A 14 5.77 7.09 -17.68
N ALA A 15 4.75 7.69 -17.06
CA ALA A 15 3.43 7.81 -17.65
C ALA A 15 3.49 8.44 -19.06
N GLY A 16 2.90 7.77 -20.06
CA GLY A 16 2.89 8.21 -21.45
C GLY A 16 4.16 7.89 -22.24
N SER A 17 5.13 7.14 -21.69
CA SER A 17 6.32 6.65 -22.38
C SER A 17 6.33 5.13 -22.51
N THR A 18 7.21 4.61 -23.38
CA THR A 18 7.51 3.17 -23.40
C THR A 18 8.36 2.83 -22.18
N GLY A 19 7.85 1.95 -21.32
CA GLY A 19 8.58 1.38 -20.20
C GLY A 19 9.12 -0.02 -20.51
N PHE A 20 9.52 -0.74 -19.47
CA PHE A 20 9.90 -2.14 -19.57
C PHE A 20 9.14 -3.00 -18.59
N GLU A 21 9.12 -4.29 -18.84
CA GLU A 21 8.55 -5.30 -17.96
C GLU A 21 9.51 -6.47 -17.80
N ILE A 22 9.65 -6.97 -16.57
CA ILE A 22 10.43 -8.16 -16.23
C ILE A 22 9.59 -9.10 -15.36
N GLY A 23 9.97 -10.37 -15.38
CA GLY A 23 9.24 -11.44 -14.67
C GLY A 23 8.26 -12.19 -15.57
N GLY A 24 7.63 -13.24 -15.05
CA GLY A 24 6.65 -14.06 -15.78
C GLY A 24 7.18 -14.94 -16.90
N GLY A 25 8.48 -14.92 -17.20
CA GLY A 25 9.11 -15.73 -18.21
C GLY A 25 9.67 -17.07 -17.69
N LYS A 26 10.16 -17.93 -18.60
CA LYS A 26 10.80 -19.21 -18.22
C LYS A 26 12.10 -19.05 -17.44
N ARG A 27 12.77 -17.90 -17.54
CA ARG A 27 14.01 -17.55 -16.83
C ARG A 27 13.90 -16.09 -16.37
N PRO A 28 13.12 -15.82 -15.30
CA PRO A 28 13.03 -14.48 -14.75
C PRO A 28 14.39 -14.04 -14.17
N LEU A 29 14.65 -12.75 -14.16
CA LEU A 29 15.78 -12.20 -13.42
C LEU A 29 15.63 -12.50 -11.93
N HIS A 30 16.75 -12.54 -11.20
CA HIS A 30 16.71 -12.56 -9.74
C HIS A 30 16.20 -11.21 -9.24
N VAL A 31 15.16 -11.25 -8.43
CA VAL A 31 14.53 -10.07 -7.82
C VAL A 31 14.21 -10.35 -6.37
N SER A 32 14.65 -9.47 -5.49
CA SER A 32 14.16 -9.42 -4.11
C SER A 32 13.46 -8.09 -3.84
N PHE A 33 12.52 -8.10 -2.91
CA PHE A 33 11.80 -6.89 -2.53
C PHE A 33 11.36 -6.93 -1.06
N SER A 34 11.26 -5.74 -0.48
CA SER A 34 10.63 -5.49 0.83
C SER A 34 9.70 -4.30 0.68
N VAL A 35 8.44 -4.48 1.03
CA VAL A 35 7.40 -3.44 0.95
C VAL A 35 6.86 -3.21 2.35
N GLU A 36 6.80 -1.97 2.79
CA GLU A 36 6.26 -1.58 4.08
C GLU A 36 5.05 -0.67 3.90
N LYS A 37 3.93 -1.08 4.50
CA LYS A 37 2.68 -0.32 4.54
C LYS A 37 2.21 -0.20 5.98
N ALA A 38 1.80 0.99 6.40
CA ALA A 38 1.30 1.22 7.75
C ALA A 38 0.12 2.19 7.75
N ASP A 39 -0.80 1.99 8.70
CA ASP A 39 -1.91 2.92 8.99
C ASP A 39 -1.38 4.12 9.79
N THR A 40 -0.48 4.87 9.15
CA THR A 40 0.13 6.09 9.69
C THR A 40 0.09 7.17 8.63
N ASN A 41 0.34 8.42 9.03
CA ASN A 41 0.46 9.55 8.09
C ASN A 41 1.74 9.51 7.23
N SER A 42 2.58 8.48 7.39
CA SER A 42 3.76 8.25 6.58
C SER A 42 3.41 7.59 5.25
N GLN A 43 4.21 7.87 4.23
CA GLN A 43 4.07 7.21 2.93
C GLN A 43 4.48 5.74 3.05
N ASN A 44 3.79 4.87 2.32
CA ASN A 44 4.24 3.50 2.13
C ASN A 44 5.51 3.48 1.29
N THR A 45 6.40 2.56 1.58
CA THR A 45 7.70 2.45 0.92
C THR A 45 7.94 1.05 0.39
N ALA A 46 8.76 0.96 -0.66
CA ALA A 46 9.27 -0.31 -1.11
C ALA A 46 10.74 -0.21 -1.50
N LYS A 47 11.47 -1.28 -1.25
CA LYS A 47 12.82 -1.48 -1.73
C LYS A 47 12.83 -2.72 -2.62
N VAL A 48 13.38 -2.58 -3.83
CA VAL A 48 13.48 -3.68 -4.79
C VAL A 48 14.94 -3.79 -5.23
N THR A 49 15.48 -4.99 -5.23
CA THR A 49 16.80 -5.29 -5.77
C THR A 49 16.64 -6.21 -6.98
N ILE A 50 17.27 -5.85 -8.09
CA ILE A 50 17.23 -6.61 -9.35
C ILE A 50 18.66 -6.91 -9.76
N TRP A 51 18.96 -8.19 -10.00
CA TRP A 51 20.28 -8.59 -10.48
C TRP A 51 20.33 -8.63 -11.98
N ASN A 52 21.45 -8.14 -12.52
CA ASN A 52 21.79 -8.14 -13.94
C ASN A 52 20.76 -7.42 -14.84
N LEU A 53 20.23 -6.31 -14.36
CA LEU A 53 19.38 -5.45 -15.19
C LEU A 53 20.20 -4.85 -16.34
N SER A 54 19.62 -4.76 -17.55
CA SER A 54 20.28 -4.18 -18.72
C SER A 54 20.50 -2.67 -18.58
N ASP A 55 21.49 -2.13 -19.25
CA ASP A 55 21.78 -0.69 -19.20
C ASP A 55 20.64 0.16 -19.76
N GLU A 56 19.87 -0.37 -20.71
CA GLU A 56 18.65 0.26 -21.24
C GLU A 56 17.57 0.40 -20.17
N HIS A 57 17.32 -0.66 -19.39
CA HIS A 57 16.38 -0.63 -18.28
C HIS A 57 16.85 0.27 -17.13
N LEU A 58 18.16 0.31 -16.86
CA LEU A 58 18.74 1.24 -15.89
C LEU A 58 18.50 2.70 -16.29
N ALA A 59 18.66 3.02 -17.57
CA ALA A 59 18.38 4.35 -18.09
C ALA A 59 16.90 4.74 -17.91
N GLU A 60 15.97 3.78 -18.05
CA GLU A 60 14.55 4.01 -17.83
C GLU A 60 14.24 4.32 -16.36
N LEU A 61 14.83 3.56 -15.42
CA LEU A 61 14.66 3.79 -13.97
C LEU A 61 15.21 5.14 -13.51
N SER A 62 16.20 5.67 -14.21
CA SER A 62 16.83 6.96 -13.90
C SER A 62 16.03 8.17 -14.36
N LYS A 63 14.95 7.97 -15.11
CA LYS A 63 14.08 9.07 -15.55
C LYS A 63 13.30 9.64 -14.37
N ASN A 64 13.14 10.96 -14.37
CA ASN A 64 12.25 11.63 -13.40
C ASN A 64 10.83 11.08 -13.53
N ASP A 65 10.17 10.87 -12.40
CA ASP A 65 8.79 10.38 -12.29
C ASP A 65 8.60 8.97 -12.90
N CYS A 66 9.65 8.14 -12.87
CA CYS A 66 9.54 6.73 -13.22
C CYS A 66 8.68 6.02 -12.17
N VAL A 67 7.60 5.39 -12.62
CA VAL A 67 6.69 4.60 -11.78
C VAL A 67 7.04 3.13 -11.92
N VAL A 68 7.09 2.43 -10.80
CA VAL A 68 7.25 0.98 -10.73
C VAL A 68 5.97 0.35 -10.21
N VAL A 69 5.51 -0.68 -10.89
CA VAL A 69 4.36 -1.51 -10.50
C VAL A 69 4.86 -2.92 -10.24
N LEU A 70 4.70 -3.41 -9.01
CA LEU A 70 5.15 -4.72 -8.57
C LEU A 70 3.97 -5.63 -8.26
N HIS A 71 3.92 -6.76 -8.94
CA HIS A 71 3.03 -7.87 -8.67
C HIS A 71 3.85 -9.08 -8.22
N ALA A 72 3.39 -9.82 -7.21
CA ALA A 72 4.00 -11.08 -6.84
C ALA A 72 2.97 -12.03 -6.18
N GLY A 73 3.28 -13.33 -6.25
CA GLY A 73 2.40 -14.37 -5.73
C GLY A 73 2.87 -15.75 -6.14
N TYR A 74 1.94 -16.64 -6.41
CA TYR A 74 2.22 -18.01 -6.78
C TYR A 74 1.53 -18.36 -8.11
N GLY A 75 2.30 -18.97 -9.02
CA GLY A 75 1.80 -19.37 -10.34
C GLY A 75 1.18 -18.21 -11.10
N ASP A 76 -0.07 -18.36 -11.52
CA ASP A 76 -0.80 -17.33 -12.26
C ASP A 76 -1.46 -16.26 -11.37
N THR A 77 -1.52 -16.49 -10.07
CA THR A 77 -2.11 -15.55 -9.11
C THR A 77 -1.04 -14.59 -8.60
N ARG A 78 -0.97 -13.40 -9.21
CA ARG A 78 0.00 -12.37 -8.91
C ARG A 78 -0.71 -11.05 -8.62
N PRO A 79 -1.25 -10.87 -7.40
CA PRO A 79 -1.88 -9.61 -7.02
C PRO A 79 -0.88 -8.46 -7.04
N LEU A 80 -1.40 -7.24 -7.14
CA LEU A 80 -0.61 -6.02 -7.01
C LEU A 80 -0.09 -5.91 -5.57
N ILE A 81 1.22 -5.80 -5.42
CA ILE A 81 1.87 -5.57 -4.12
C ILE A 81 2.09 -4.09 -3.88
N PHE A 82 2.69 -3.41 -4.86
CA PHE A 82 3.08 -2.01 -4.71
C PHE A 82 3.07 -1.27 -6.04
N THR A 83 2.64 -0.02 -5.98
CA THR A 83 2.83 0.96 -7.05
C THR A 83 3.46 2.20 -6.44
N GLY A 84 4.57 2.66 -7.00
CA GLY A 84 5.25 3.83 -6.47
C GLY A 84 6.22 4.47 -7.46
N VAL A 85 6.69 5.65 -7.10
CA VAL A 85 7.67 6.43 -7.86
C VAL A 85 9.06 6.12 -7.37
N VAL A 86 10.00 5.97 -8.30
CA VAL A 86 11.42 5.81 -7.99
C VAL A 86 11.96 7.08 -7.33
N THR A 87 12.45 6.96 -6.11
CA THR A 87 13.11 8.05 -5.40
C THR A 87 14.61 7.97 -5.51
N PHE A 88 15.13 6.76 -5.59
CA PHE A 88 16.56 6.49 -5.72
C PHE A 88 16.77 5.15 -6.42
N ALA A 89 17.78 5.08 -7.29
CA ALA A 89 18.23 3.84 -7.89
C ALA A 89 19.77 3.85 -7.95
N THR A 90 20.39 2.74 -7.54
CA THR A 90 21.86 2.58 -7.57
C THR A 90 22.23 1.18 -7.95
N THR A 91 23.31 1.05 -8.71
CA THR A 91 23.86 -0.26 -9.14
C THR A 91 25.23 -0.46 -8.52
N LYS A 92 25.42 -1.63 -7.92
CA LYS A 92 26.70 -2.04 -7.31
C LYS A 92 27.12 -3.40 -7.84
N ALA A 93 28.42 -3.66 -7.82
CA ALA A 93 28.93 -5.01 -8.07
C ALA A 93 28.56 -5.91 -6.89
N ASP A 94 28.10 -7.12 -7.20
CA ASP A 94 27.77 -8.17 -6.24
C ASP A 94 28.40 -9.49 -6.74
N GLY A 95 29.64 -9.73 -6.33
CA GLY A 95 30.45 -10.82 -6.88
C GLY A 95 30.67 -10.70 -8.39
N ALA A 96 30.17 -11.66 -9.16
CA ALA A 96 30.21 -11.66 -10.63
C ALA A 96 29.01 -10.92 -11.26
N ASP A 97 27.99 -10.60 -10.46
CA ASP A 97 26.75 -9.98 -10.89
C ASP A 97 26.72 -8.47 -10.59
N ARG A 98 25.70 -7.79 -11.09
CA ARG A 98 25.39 -6.40 -10.77
C ARG A 98 24.02 -6.33 -10.09
N ALA A 99 23.97 -5.86 -8.86
CA ALA A 99 22.73 -5.64 -8.12
C ALA A 99 22.29 -4.18 -8.24
N THR A 100 21.07 -3.96 -8.73
CA THR A 100 20.42 -2.64 -8.79
C THR A 100 19.41 -2.53 -7.68
N GLU A 101 19.66 -1.67 -6.70
CA GLU A 101 18.74 -1.32 -5.63
C GLU A 101 17.88 -0.14 -6.05
N ILE A 102 16.56 -0.25 -5.85
CA ILE A 102 15.56 0.76 -6.20
C ILE A 102 14.74 1.05 -4.95
N GLU A 103 14.67 2.31 -4.58
CA GLU A 103 13.81 2.79 -3.49
C GLU A 103 12.57 3.47 -4.08
N LEU A 104 11.41 3.10 -3.58
CA LEU A 104 10.11 3.53 -4.05
C LEU A 104 9.28 4.12 -2.91
N VAL A 105 8.49 5.13 -3.25
CA VAL A 105 7.42 5.63 -2.37
C VAL A 105 6.11 5.66 -3.12
N ASP A 106 5.01 5.33 -2.47
CA ASP A 106 3.70 5.53 -3.04
C ASP A 106 3.33 7.03 -3.00
N ASN A 107 2.42 7.47 -3.85
CA ASN A 107 1.72 8.76 -3.87
C ASN A 107 2.54 10.06 -3.73
N ARG A 108 3.86 10.05 -3.98
CA ARG A 108 4.72 11.23 -3.79
C ARG A 108 4.29 12.42 -4.64
N ILE A 109 3.98 12.17 -5.91
CA ILE A 109 3.65 13.22 -6.89
C ILE A 109 2.24 13.74 -6.64
N GLU A 110 1.27 12.82 -6.53
CA GLU A 110 -0.15 13.12 -6.42
C GLU A 110 -0.49 13.96 -5.18
N VAL A 111 0.21 13.72 -4.08
CA VAL A 111 -0.04 14.45 -2.82
C VAL A 111 0.81 15.70 -2.69
N ARG A 112 2.10 15.62 -3.01
CA ARG A 112 3.04 16.73 -2.80
C ARG A 112 2.83 17.87 -3.78
N ASP A 113 2.69 17.52 -5.06
CA ASP A 113 2.83 18.48 -6.15
C ASP A 113 1.50 18.92 -6.77
N THR A 114 0.36 18.30 -6.36
CA THR A 114 -0.94 18.67 -6.91
C THR A 114 -1.54 19.87 -6.20
N TYR A 115 -1.73 20.94 -6.96
CA TYR A 115 -2.50 22.11 -6.55
C TYR A 115 -3.91 22.02 -7.16
N VAL A 116 -4.91 22.28 -6.34
CA VAL A 116 -6.31 22.25 -6.74
C VAL A 116 -6.95 23.62 -6.54
N SER A 117 -7.96 23.90 -7.34
CA SER A 117 -8.81 25.08 -7.21
C SER A 117 -10.27 24.62 -7.15
N VAL A 118 -10.90 24.85 -6.01
CA VAL A 118 -12.29 24.50 -5.78
C VAL A 118 -13.06 25.74 -5.30
N SER A 119 -14.30 25.92 -5.78
CA SER A 119 -15.14 27.05 -5.37
C SER A 119 -16.61 26.67 -5.46
N TYR A 120 -17.30 26.78 -4.34
CA TYR A 120 -18.73 26.48 -4.21
C TYR A 120 -19.40 27.67 -3.52
N ALA A 121 -20.38 28.29 -4.18
CA ALA A 121 -21.09 29.47 -3.68
C ALA A 121 -22.11 29.17 -2.58
N GLY A 122 -22.57 27.92 -2.49
CA GLY A 122 -23.56 27.46 -1.51
C GLY A 122 -23.09 26.22 -0.76
N ALA A 123 -23.99 25.58 -0.02
CA ALA A 123 -23.66 24.35 0.68
C ALA A 123 -23.08 23.31 -0.27
N VAL A 124 -21.99 22.65 0.15
CA VAL A 124 -21.34 21.57 -0.59
C VAL A 124 -21.17 20.34 0.29
N ASN A 125 -21.54 19.18 -0.24
CA ASN A 125 -21.32 17.91 0.44
C ASN A 125 -19.83 17.53 0.39
N CYS A 126 -19.27 17.11 1.54
CA CYS A 126 -17.87 16.72 1.61
C CYS A 126 -17.50 15.60 0.65
N LYS A 127 -18.43 14.69 0.29
CA LYS A 127 -18.18 13.65 -0.72
C LYS A 127 -17.89 14.27 -2.09
N THR A 128 -18.72 15.24 -2.51
CA THR A 128 -18.51 15.96 -3.77
C THR A 128 -17.18 16.70 -3.76
N LEU A 129 -16.88 17.40 -2.67
CA LEU A 129 -15.61 18.12 -2.51
C LEU A 129 -14.41 17.19 -2.62
N ILE A 130 -14.46 16.01 -2.00
CA ILE A 130 -13.38 15.00 -2.10
C ILE A 130 -13.27 14.46 -3.52
N GLN A 131 -14.42 14.16 -4.18
CA GLN A 131 -14.43 13.65 -5.55
C GLN A 131 -13.79 14.65 -6.52
N ASP A 132 -14.23 15.90 -6.50
CA ASP A 132 -13.71 16.95 -7.37
C ASP A 132 -12.22 17.23 -7.13
N THR A 133 -11.79 17.07 -5.87
CA THR A 133 -10.36 17.16 -5.51
C THR A 133 -9.57 16.00 -6.08
N ALA A 134 -10.07 14.77 -5.95
CA ALA A 134 -9.44 13.56 -6.49
C ALA A 134 -9.35 13.60 -8.02
N ASP A 135 -10.39 14.10 -8.69
CA ASP A 135 -10.40 14.27 -10.15
C ASP A 135 -9.32 15.26 -10.61
N GLN A 136 -9.12 16.37 -9.89
CA GLN A 136 -8.02 17.31 -10.17
C GLN A 136 -6.64 16.73 -9.87
N MET A 137 -6.53 15.81 -8.90
CA MET A 137 -5.30 15.07 -8.61
C MET A 137 -5.02 13.97 -9.63
N GLY A 138 -6.00 13.56 -10.43
CA GLY A 138 -5.89 12.44 -11.35
C GLY A 138 -5.85 11.08 -10.67
N VAL A 139 -6.39 10.97 -9.44
CA VAL A 139 -6.43 9.73 -8.67
C VAL A 139 -7.86 9.19 -8.55
N THR A 140 -8.00 7.88 -8.56
CA THR A 140 -9.29 7.23 -8.28
C THR A 140 -9.59 7.33 -6.79
N VAL A 141 -10.84 7.65 -6.42
CA VAL A 141 -11.28 7.65 -5.02
C VAL A 141 -12.16 6.45 -4.70
N SER A 142 -11.94 5.85 -3.54
CA SER A 142 -12.75 4.78 -2.97
C SER A 142 -13.22 5.19 -1.59
N PHE A 143 -14.50 4.98 -1.31
CA PHE A 143 -15.12 5.30 -0.03
C PHE A 143 -15.47 4.00 0.71
N SER A 144 -15.17 3.94 2.00
CA SER A 144 -15.66 2.83 2.81
C SER A 144 -17.20 2.85 2.84
N TYR A 145 -17.79 1.68 2.96
CA TYR A 145 -19.23 1.54 2.87
C TYR A 145 -19.97 2.23 4.05
N ASN A 146 -19.29 2.43 5.18
CA ASN A 146 -19.81 3.12 6.37
C ASN A 146 -19.50 4.62 6.36
N ALA A 147 -18.86 5.17 5.32
CA ALA A 147 -18.52 6.58 5.27
C ALA A 147 -19.79 7.43 5.15
N GLU A 148 -19.97 8.34 6.07
CA GLU A 148 -21.05 9.32 6.10
C GLU A 148 -20.46 10.71 5.86
N PHE A 149 -21.10 11.47 4.98
CA PHE A 149 -20.58 12.77 4.56
C PHE A 149 -21.49 13.90 5.02
N LYS A 150 -20.90 14.90 5.65
CA LYS A 150 -21.57 16.12 6.07
C LYS A 150 -21.46 17.21 5.02
N ASP A 151 -22.31 18.22 5.12
CA ASP A 151 -22.25 19.41 4.28
C ASP A 151 -21.43 20.51 4.93
N ILE A 152 -20.74 21.31 4.13
CA ILE A 152 -20.19 22.60 4.50
C ILE A 152 -21.24 23.65 4.11
N PRO A 153 -21.94 24.31 5.06
CA PRO A 153 -23.20 25.02 4.77
C PRO A 153 -23.03 26.35 4.05
N ASN A 154 -21.91 27.07 4.24
CA ASN A 154 -21.76 28.47 3.80
C ASN A 154 -20.85 28.61 2.56
N GLY A 155 -20.75 27.56 1.76
CA GLY A 155 -19.83 27.50 0.65
C GLY A 155 -18.40 27.19 1.06
N TYR A 156 -17.57 26.91 0.07
CA TYR A 156 -16.17 26.60 0.28
C TYR A 156 -15.36 27.05 -0.94
N SER A 157 -14.31 27.80 -0.70
CA SER A 157 -13.39 28.21 -1.77
C SER A 157 -11.94 28.04 -1.29
N TYR A 158 -11.15 27.37 -2.10
CA TYR A 158 -9.76 27.09 -1.77
C TYR A 158 -8.91 26.93 -3.02
N VAL A 159 -7.70 27.50 -2.98
CA VAL A 159 -6.65 27.30 -3.98
C VAL A 159 -5.37 26.91 -3.24
N GLY A 160 -4.79 25.78 -3.57
CA GLY A 160 -3.58 25.31 -2.91
C GLY A 160 -3.44 23.78 -2.92
N PRO A 161 -2.58 23.20 -2.05
CA PRO A 161 -2.36 21.76 -2.03
C PRO A 161 -3.62 20.95 -1.75
N ALA A 162 -3.87 19.92 -2.57
CA ALA A 162 -5.05 19.04 -2.49
C ALA A 162 -5.24 18.42 -1.10
N ARG A 163 -4.14 18.03 -0.43
CA ARG A 163 -4.17 17.47 0.92
C ARG A 163 -4.94 18.34 1.92
N ASN A 164 -4.90 19.65 1.80
CA ASN A 164 -5.59 20.55 2.74
C ASN A 164 -7.10 20.50 2.54
N VAL A 165 -7.57 20.36 1.30
CA VAL A 165 -8.99 20.19 0.98
C VAL A 165 -9.47 18.82 1.49
N LEU A 166 -8.71 17.75 1.21
CA LEU A 166 -9.03 16.40 1.67
C LEU A 166 -9.11 16.32 3.19
N THR A 167 -8.11 16.86 3.88
CA THR A 167 -8.10 16.91 5.35
C THR A 167 -9.31 17.67 5.88
N LYS A 168 -9.60 18.86 5.36
CA LYS A 168 -10.75 19.66 5.78
C LYS A 168 -12.08 18.94 5.58
N ALA A 169 -12.30 18.32 4.43
CA ALA A 169 -13.53 17.60 4.10
C ALA A 169 -13.70 16.34 4.99
N CYS A 170 -12.59 15.59 5.19
CA CYS A 170 -12.60 14.40 6.03
C CYS A 170 -12.84 14.75 7.51
N GLU A 171 -12.12 15.73 8.07
CA GLU A 171 -12.33 16.20 9.45
C GLU A 171 -13.77 16.68 9.69
N THR A 172 -14.33 17.43 8.73
CA THR A 172 -15.72 17.91 8.81
C THR A 172 -16.69 16.73 8.93
N SER A 173 -16.42 15.64 8.24
CA SER A 173 -17.28 14.43 8.24
C SER A 173 -16.88 13.40 9.32
N GLY A 174 -15.80 13.62 10.09
CA GLY A 174 -15.26 12.63 11.04
C GLY A 174 -14.64 11.42 10.34
N LEU A 175 -14.05 11.64 9.17
CA LEU A 175 -13.40 10.63 8.33
C LEU A 175 -11.88 10.84 8.31
N THR A 176 -11.18 9.84 7.84
CA THR A 176 -9.74 9.88 7.52
C THR A 176 -9.53 9.55 6.05
N TRP A 177 -8.41 9.99 5.50
CA TRP A 177 -8.04 9.67 4.14
C TRP A 177 -6.58 9.17 4.07
N SER A 178 -6.31 8.31 3.11
CA SER A 178 -4.98 7.82 2.75
C SER A 178 -4.93 7.54 1.25
N ILE A 179 -3.74 7.51 0.67
CA ILE A 179 -3.55 7.01 -0.69
C ILE A 179 -2.78 5.70 -0.60
N ASN A 180 -3.30 4.66 -1.24
CA ASN A 180 -2.70 3.34 -1.25
C ASN A 180 -2.72 2.79 -2.68
N ASN A 181 -1.54 2.49 -3.23
CA ASN A 181 -1.39 2.05 -4.62
C ASN A 181 -2.08 2.96 -5.65
N GLY A 182 -2.00 4.29 -5.45
CA GLY A 182 -2.61 5.27 -6.37
C GLY A 182 -4.13 5.45 -6.22
N VAL A 183 -4.75 4.84 -5.21
CA VAL A 183 -6.18 5.01 -4.90
C VAL A 183 -6.35 5.82 -3.62
N LEU A 184 -7.06 6.94 -3.70
CA LEU A 184 -7.47 7.72 -2.53
C LEU A 184 -8.57 6.95 -1.78
N GLN A 185 -8.28 6.54 -0.57
CA GLN A 185 -9.19 5.81 0.30
C GLN A 185 -9.72 6.74 1.40
N VAL A 186 -11.04 6.76 1.58
CA VAL A 186 -11.70 7.59 2.60
C VAL A 186 -12.61 6.71 3.46
N LYS A 187 -12.39 6.73 4.78
CA LYS A 187 -13.07 5.84 5.74
C LYS A 187 -13.26 6.49 7.10
N LYS A 188 -14.08 5.91 7.96
CA LYS A 188 -14.11 6.25 9.39
C LYS A 188 -12.79 5.79 10.05
N PRO A 189 -12.26 6.51 11.04
CA PRO A 189 -11.07 6.05 11.78
C PRO A 189 -11.30 4.65 12.36
N GLY A 190 -10.38 3.73 12.06
CA GLY A 190 -10.45 2.34 12.50
C GLY A 190 -11.40 1.44 11.71
N ASP A 191 -12.00 1.92 10.62
CA ASP A 191 -12.83 1.14 9.70
C ASP A 191 -11.99 0.49 8.58
N THR A 192 -12.57 -0.46 7.87
CA THR A 192 -11.95 -1.14 6.71
C THR A 192 -12.53 -0.66 5.39
N MET A 193 -11.77 -0.81 4.32
CA MET A 193 -12.23 -0.61 2.94
C MET A 193 -12.89 -1.86 2.37
N SER A 194 -12.49 -3.05 2.83
CA SER A 194 -13.02 -4.34 2.39
C SER A 194 -14.17 -4.81 3.27
N ARG A 195 -15.06 -5.63 2.70
CA ARG A 195 -16.08 -6.39 3.44
C ARG A 195 -15.67 -7.84 3.69
N GLU A 196 -14.53 -8.22 3.16
CA GLU A 196 -14.01 -9.58 3.30
C GLU A 196 -13.22 -9.69 4.62
N VAL A 197 -13.36 -10.84 5.27
CA VAL A 197 -12.55 -11.22 6.43
C VAL A 197 -11.65 -12.37 6.00
N TYR A 198 -10.36 -12.17 6.14
CA TYR A 198 -9.37 -13.21 5.80
C TYR A 198 -9.10 -14.07 7.03
N GLU A 199 -9.15 -15.38 6.87
CA GLU A 199 -8.72 -16.29 7.93
C GLU A 199 -7.22 -16.55 7.83
N LEU A 200 -6.52 -16.35 8.94
CA LEU A 200 -5.13 -16.76 9.13
C LEU A 200 -5.04 -17.90 10.13
N SER A 201 -4.79 -19.07 9.62
CA SER A 201 -4.60 -20.34 10.37
C SER A 201 -3.42 -21.11 9.79
N ALA A 202 -2.98 -22.17 10.47
CA ALA A 202 -1.95 -23.05 9.94
C ALA A 202 -2.33 -23.65 8.58
N GLU A 203 -3.64 -23.83 8.30
CA GLU A 203 -4.17 -24.38 7.06
C GLU A 203 -4.20 -23.34 5.93
N THR A 204 -4.37 -22.05 6.26
CA THR A 204 -4.42 -20.94 5.29
C THR A 204 -3.09 -20.23 5.11
N GLY A 205 -2.04 -20.67 5.81
CA GLY A 205 -0.68 -20.19 5.59
C GLY A 205 -0.07 -19.35 6.70
N LEU A 206 -0.65 -19.34 7.91
CA LEU A 206 0.01 -18.77 9.09
C LEU A 206 1.31 -19.52 9.37
N LEU A 207 2.40 -18.79 9.53
CA LEU A 207 3.73 -19.30 9.84
C LEU A 207 4.05 -19.03 11.31
N GLY A 208 4.64 -20.02 11.99
CA GLY A 208 5.04 -19.85 13.38
C GLY A 208 3.88 -19.62 14.36
N LEU A 209 4.16 -18.89 15.42
CA LEU A 209 3.22 -18.52 16.47
C LEU A 209 3.09 -17.00 16.50
N PRO A 210 1.85 -16.45 16.70
CA PRO A 210 1.65 -15.03 16.89
C PRO A 210 2.44 -14.50 18.11
N GLU A 211 3.08 -13.35 17.95
CA GLU A 211 3.81 -12.66 19.02
C GLU A 211 3.01 -11.47 19.51
N ARG A 212 2.84 -11.35 20.83
CA ARG A 212 2.14 -10.22 21.41
C ARG A 212 3.01 -8.97 21.40
N VAL A 213 2.46 -7.86 20.87
CA VAL A 213 3.17 -6.59 20.74
C VAL A 213 2.38 -5.44 21.35
N GLN A 214 3.13 -4.44 21.80
CA GLN A 214 2.59 -3.17 22.27
C GLN A 214 2.79 -2.11 21.19
N ILE A 215 1.73 -1.39 20.86
CA ILE A 215 1.73 -0.35 19.83
C ILE A 215 1.47 0.98 20.53
N SER A 216 2.41 1.90 20.42
CA SER A 216 2.24 3.26 20.92
C SER A 216 1.42 4.09 19.94
N ASN A 217 0.37 4.75 20.41
CA ASN A 217 -0.40 5.74 19.67
C ASN A 217 -0.14 7.12 20.30
N GLU A 218 0.26 8.09 19.48
CA GLU A 218 0.57 9.45 19.94
C GLU A 218 -0.61 10.09 20.72
N ASP A 219 -1.86 9.80 20.32
CA ASP A 219 -3.05 10.43 20.90
C ASP A 219 -3.80 9.59 21.94
N LYS A 220 -3.54 8.28 22.07
CA LYS A 220 -4.39 7.34 22.87
C LYS A 220 -3.63 6.46 23.86
N GLY A 221 -2.33 6.67 24.05
CA GLY A 221 -1.50 5.81 24.87
C GLY A 221 -1.15 4.50 24.15
N TYR A 222 -1.15 3.38 24.88
CA TYR A 222 -0.75 2.08 24.33
C TYR A 222 -1.95 1.26 23.90
N SER A 223 -1.83 0.62 22.75
CA SER A 223 -2.70 -0.46 22.28
C SER A 223 -1.92 -1.76 22.24
N TYR A 224 -2.59 -2.89 22.39
CA TYR A 224 -1.98 -4.20 22.26
C TYR A 224 -2.44 -4.85 20.97
N GLY A 225 -1.56 -5.68 20.42
CA GLY A 225 -1.82 -6.40 19.19
C GLY A 225 -0.96 -7.64 19.07
N TRP A 226 -0.92 -8.19 17.87
CA TRP A 226 -0.20 -9.40 17.55
C TRP A 226 0.59 -9.21 16.26
N ASP A 227 1.87 -9.57 16.26
CA ASP A 227 2.64 -9.73 15.04
C ASP A 227 2.47 -11.18 14.56
N VAL A 228 2.14 -11.32 13.28
CA VAL A 228 1.91 -12.62 12.63
C VAL A 228 2.66 -12.68 11.32
N GLU A 229 3.30 -13.81 11.07
CA GLU A 229 3.91 -14.11 9.77
C GLU A 229 3.04 -15.12 9.02
N TYR A 230 2.87 -14.92 7.71
CA TYR A 230 2.10 -15.81 6.85
C TYR A 230 2.67 -15.86 5.43
N LEU A 231 2.34 -16.93 4.71
CA LEU A 231 2.72 -17.11 3.31
C LEU A 231 2.27 -15.91 2.47
N MET A 232 3.05 -15.57 1.46
CA MET A 232 2.78 -14.43 0.57
C MET A 232 1.31 -14.39 0.14
N ASN A 233 0.60 -13.40 0.63
CA ASN A 233 -0.78 -13.11 0.26
C ASN A 233 -1.00 -11.58 0.31
N ALA A 234 -0.75 -10.92 -0.80
CA ALA A 234 -0.91 -9.47 -0.91
C ALA A 234 -2.37 -9.00 -0.99
N ALA A 235 -3.34 -9.92 -0.97
CA ALA A 235 -4.76 -9.56 -0.86
C ALA A 235 -5.11 -9.01 0.52
N ILE A 236 -4.33 -9.39 1.56
CA ILE A 236 -4.49 -8.85 2.91
C ILE A 236 -3.74 -7.51 2.95
N GLY A 237 -4.49 -6.43 2.99
CA GLY A 237 -3.98 -5.06 3.00
C GLY A 237 -4.16 -4.34 4.34
N LEU A 238 -3.79 -3.06 4.36
CA LEU A 238 -4.03 -2.19 5.51
C LEU A 238 -5.53 -2.10 5.80
N ASP A 239 -5.88 -2.09 7.08
CA ASP A 239 -7.23 -1.97 7.60
C ASP A 239 -8.17 -3.13 7.31
N ASP A 240 -7.72 -4.17 6.60
CA ASP A 240 -8.53 -5.37 6.41
C ASP A 240 -8.77 -6.09 7.74
N TYR A 241 -9.92 -6.77 7.82
CA TYR A 241 -10.21 -7.64 8.94
C TYR A 241 -9.65 -9.03 8.71
N VAL A 242 -9.02 -9.54 9.76
CA VAL A 242 -8.43 -10.88 9.79
C VAL A 242 -9.00 -11.65 10.98
N TYR A 243 -9.54 -12.83 10.73
CA TYR A 243 -9.82 -13.81 11.76
C TYR A 243 -8.58 -14.65 12.00
N LEU A 244 -7.90 -14.40 13.12
CA LEU A 244 -6.73 -15.16 13.52
C LEU A 244 -7.18 -16.43 14.25
N ASN A 245 -6.80 -17.60 13.73
CA ASN A 245 -7.10 -18.90 14.30
C ASN A 245 -5.81 -19.67 14.54
N SER A 246 -5.15 -19.37 15.65
CA SER A 246 -3.92 -20.03 16.08
C SER A 246 -4.11 -20.82 17.37
N LYS A 247 -3.08 -21.57 17.77
CA LYS A 247 -3.08 -22.29 19.05
C LYS A 247 -3.00 -21.33 20.26
N MET A 248 -2.45 -20.14 20.08
CA MET A 248 -2.25 -19.16 21.16
C MET A 248 -3.40 -18.17 21.28
N VAL A 249 -3.98 -17.75 20.14
CA VAL A 249 -4.99 -16.69 20.09
C VAL A 249 -5.97 -16.97 18.97
N LYS A 250 -7.26 -16.67 19.25
CA LYS A 250 -8.34 -16.72 18.29
C LYS A 250 -9.19 -15.48 18.42
N GLY A 251 -9.55 -14.86 17.31
CA GLY A 251 -10.42 -13.69 17.30
C GLY A 251 -10.28 -12.84 16.05
N ASP A 252 -11.04 -11.76 16.03
CA ASP A 252 -11.06 -10.79 14.94
C ASP A 252 -10.10 -9.65 15.22
N PHE A 253 -9.28 -9.34 14.23
CA PHE A 253 -8.26 -8.30 14.29
C PHE A 253 -8.32 -7.43 13.05
N ARG A 254 -7.81 -6.20 13.15
CA ARG A 254 -7.58 -5.29 12.04
C ARG A 254 -6.08 -5.19 11.74
N VAL A 255 -5.74 -5.20 10.47
CA VAL A 255 -4.34 -5.02 10.01
C VAL A 255 -3.94 -3.55 10.22
N TYR A 256 -2.95 -3.32 11.07
CA TYR A 256 -2.38 -2.02 11.34
C TYR A 256 -1.18 -1.69 10.44
N SER A 257 -0.33 -2.67 10.22
CA SER A 257 0.78 -2.57 9.27
C SER A 257 1.04 -3.92 8.63
N VAL A 258 1.58 -3.90 7.43
CA VAL A 258 2.00 -5.10 6.71
C VAL A 258 3.36 -4.87 6.07
N ARG A 259 4.26 -5.83 6.25
CA ARG A 259 5.52 -5.95 5.56
C ARG A 259 5.48 -7.16 4.65
N ILE A 260 5.81 -6.97 3.38
CA ILE A 260 5.78 -8.01 2.36
C ILE A 260 7.20 -8.20 1.87
N GLU A 261 7.75 -9.38 2.04
CA GLU A 261 9.13 -9.71 1.65
C GLU A 261 9.12 -10.86 0.66
N GLY A 262 9.88 -10.69 -0.42
CA GLY A 262 9.99 -11.72 -1.44
C GLY A 262 11.37 -11.75 -2.09
N ASP A 263 11.83 -12.98 -2.35
CA ASP A 263 12.98 -13.30 -3.19
C ASP A 263 12.58 -14.48 -4.07
N ASN A 264 12.65 -14.32 -5.39
CA ASN A 264 12.15 -15.34 -6.31
C ASN A 264 13.10 -16.52 -6.51
N MET A 265 14.34 -16.43 -6.05
CA MET A 265 15.32 -17.51 -6.13
C MET A 265 15.44 -18.23 -4.80
N GLU A 266 15.63 -17.49 -3.70
CA GLU A 266 15.86 -18.02 -2.37
C GLU A 266 15.34 -17.04 -1.29
N GLY A 267 15.45 -17.38 -0.02
CA GLY A 267 15.02 -16.48 1.07
C GLY A 267 13.51 -16.40 1.28
N SER A 268 13.07 -15.24 1.77
CA SER A 268 11.69 -15.00 2.19
C SER A 268 10.71 -14.93 1.01
N TRP A 269 9.48 -15.41 1.24
CA TRP A 269 8.33 -15.18 0.38
C TRP A 269 7.10 -15.18 1.26
N SER A 270 7.04 -14.18 2.12
CA SER A 270 6.06 -14.11 3.21
C SER A 270 5.59 -12.67 3.45
N CYS A 271 4.56 -12.56 4.24
CA CYS A 271 4.06 -11.30 4.77
C CYS A 271 4.12 -11.34 6.29
N THR A 272 4.50 -10.23 6.90
CA THR A 272 4.38 -10.01 8.34
C THR A 272 3.37 -8.91 8.58
N ALA A 273 2.29 -9.20 9.31
CA ALA A 273 1.29 -8.20 9.65
C ALA A 273 1.26 -7.93 11.15
N ARG A 274 1.11 -6.67 11.50
CA ARG A 274 0.77 -6.25 12.86
C ARG A 274 -0.74 -6.07 12.94
N LEU A 275 -1.36 -6.81 13.84
CA LEU A 275 -2.78 -6.89 14.02
C LEU A 275 -3.20 -6.17 15.29
N LEU A 276 -4.22 -5.32 15.22
CA LEU A 276 -4.85 -4.66 16.37
C LEU A 276 -6.12 -5.38 16.78
N GLU A 277 -6.34 -5.52 18.07
CA GLU A 277 -7.61 -6.01 18.61
C GLU A 277 -8.76 -5.08 18.20
N VAL A 278 -9.81 -5.65 17.63
CA VAL A 278 -11.03 -4.92 17.33
C VAL A 278 -11.82 -4.78 18.63
N LYS A 279 -11.97 -3.56 19.14
CA LYS A 279 -12.85 -3.30 20.29
C LYS A 279 -14.27 -3.55 19.83
N GLN A 280 -14.88 -4.64 20.30
CA GLN A 280 -16.32 -4.83 20.17
C GLN A 280 -17.01 -3.67 20.91
N LYS A 281 -17.85 -2.94 20.17
CA LYS A 281 -18.70 -1.90 20.77
C LYS A 281 -19.91 -2.51 21.42
#